data_a752159ed0ae978b94aeea7dc233538c
#
_entry.id   a752159ed0ae978b94aeea7dc233538c
#
_cell.length_a   1.000
_cell.length_b   1.000
_cell.length_c   1.000
_cell.angle_alpha   90.00
_cell.angle_beta   90.00
_cell.angle_gamma   90.00
#
_symmetry.space_group_name_H-M   'P 1'
#
loop_
_entity.id
_entity.type
_entity.pdbx_description
1 polymer ?
#
loop_
_entity_poly.entity_id
_entity_poly.type
_entity_poly.pdbx_seq_one_letter_code
_entity_poly.pdbx_strand_id
1 'polypeptide(L)'
;MSRTHNIFSGHQPPHEPNEEYEYCPRCDADLTLQKGYSNTLPYWICLGCGEMLINPEVDSDVAWFCDKCGAMLNIQPGFRDDCGKWTCAECGFVNKIDESVLYESEDEYEEDQRNPYRGLSDEDALELSFYEDVAVMEDKENVVLVRHRETGCYFIKKLLTVYNKSVYIYLKDRPIAHMPGIVAIYEGGNSLIVIEEFVDGRTVAELLEDGPIEEGDAVLIARRVCGVLHELHTLPRPIIHRDVKPQNIIVTHEGEVCLLDMNVAKWYDPDQTDDTQYMGTMFYAAPEQVGYGFTASSAKSDVYAVGMLLNVMVTGKFPKEQRAPGRIWEIVERCIRLSAEERYTDEELMKALDELL
;
A
#
# COMPACT_ATOMS: atom_id res chain seq x y z
N MET A 1 6.56 11.50 -13.52
CA MET A 1 5.31 12.22 -13.84
C MET A 1 5.49 13.67 -13.48
N SER A 2 5.21 14.58 -14.41
CA SER A 2 5.33 16.03 -14.19
C SER A 2 4.21 16.48 -13.27
N ARG A 3 4.55 17.10 -12.15
CA ARG A 3 3.59 17.78 -11.28
C ARG A 3 3.42 19.21 -11.77
N THR A 4 2.35 19.47 -12.50
CA THR A 4 1.94 20.82 -12.80
C THR A 4 0.99 21.26 -11.71
N HIS A 5 1.43 22.17 -10.85
CA HIS A 5 0.59 22.77 -9.83
C HIS A 5 0.17 24.16 -10.30
N ASN A 6 -1.11 24.37 -10.36
CA ASN A 6 -1.62 25.74 -10.22
C ASN A 6 -1.29 26.17 -8.78
N ILE A 7 -0.66 27.34 -8.61
CA ILE A 7 -0.10 27.77 -7.33
C ILE A 7 -1.21 28.27 -6.42
N PHE A 8 -1.91 27.38 -5.71
CA PHE A 8 -2.73 27.79 -4.57
C PHE A 8 -2.83 26.66 -3.54
N SER A 9 -1.69 26.22 -3.01
CA SER A 9 -1.67 25.35 -1.84
C SER A 9 -1.65 26.20 -0.58
N GLY A 10 -2.74 26.28 0.17
CA GLY A 10 -2.85 26.64 1.60
C GLY A 10 -1.98 27.74 2.20
N HIS A 11 -1.15 28.41 1.41
CA HIS A 11 -0.37 29.58 1.75
C HIS A 11 -1.07 30.82 1.19
N GLN A 12 -0.91 31.96 1.83
CA GLN A 12 -1.41 33.23 1.31
C GLN A 12 -1.07 33.34 -0.18
N PRO A 13 -2.04 33.84 -1.03
CA PRO A 13 -1.77 33.99 -2.45
C PRO A 13 -0.47 34.78 -2.63
N PRO A 14 0.34 34.43 -3.66
CA PRO A 14 1.57 35.16 -3.95
C PRO A 14 1.28 36.65 -4.06
N HIS A 15 2.13 37.49 -3.47
CA HIS A 15 1.97 38.91 -3.53
C HIS A 15 2.35 39.44 -4.92
N GLU A 16 1.62 40.43 -5.40
CA GLU A 16 2.06 41.24 -6.52
C GLU A 16 3.19 42.17 -6.03
N PRO A 17 4.26 42.41 -6.82
CA PRO A 17 5.22 43.46 -6.54
C PRO A 17 4.51 44.82 -6.46
N ASN A 18 5.14 45.78 -5.82
CA ASN A 18 4.58 47.12 -5.78
C ASN A 18 4.54 47.79 -7.17
N GLU A 19 4.00 49.02 -7.26
CA GLU A 19 3.56 49.73 -8.48
C GLU A 19 4.47 49.66 -9.71
N GLU A 20 5.73 49.24 -9.57
CA GLU A 20 6.68 49.13 -10.69
C GLU A 20 7.40 47.74 -10.74
N TYR A 21 6.92 46.75 -9.97
CA TYR A 21 7.57 45.41 -9.85
C TYR A 21 9.05 45.47 -9.43
N GLU A 22 9.45 46.51 -8.72
CA GLU A 22 10.83 46.76 -8.32
C GLU A 22 11.13 46.41 -6.87
N TYR A 23 10.12 46.34 -5.98
CA TYR A 23 10.31 46.09 -4.55
C TYR A 23 9.47 44.95 -4.04
N CYS A 24 10.03 44.15 -3.11
CA CYS A 24 9.31 43.10 -2.45
C CYS A 24 8.26 43.62 -1.48
N PRO A 25 6.96 43.34 -1.62
CA PRO A 25 5.90 43.84 -0.76
C PRO A 25 6.00 43.38 0.68
N ARG A 26 6.74 42.31 0.95
CA ARG A 26 6.90 41.74 2.29
C ARG A 26 8.07 42.31 3.07
N CYS A 27 9.21 42.57 2.43
CA CYS A 27 10.42 43.00 3.13
C CYS A 27 11.06 44.27 2.57
N ASP A 28 10.41 44.90 1.60
CA ASP A 28 10.83 46.15 0.96
C ASP A 28 12.23 46.09 0.29
N ALA A 29 12.71 44.85 0.02
CA ALA A 29 13.97 44.66 -0.69
C ALA A 29 13.83 45.05 -2.15
N ASP A 30 14.82 45.79 -2.68
CA ASP A 30 14.91 46.15 -4.10
C ASP A 30 15.20 44.84 -4.91
N LEU A 31 14.23 44.47 -5.75
CA LEU A 31 14.28 43.26 -6.56
C LEU A 31 15.26 43.44 -7.73
N THR A 32 15.42 44.64 -8.23
CA THR A 32 16.29 44.96 -9.37
C THR A 32 17.77 44.69 -9.06
N LEU A 33 18.13 44.77 -7.78
CA LEU A 33 19.48 44.44 -7.30
C LEU A 33 19.71 42.92 -7.05
N GLN A 34 18.66 42.11 -7.14
CA GLN A 34 18.76 40.69 -6.91
C GLN A 34 19.28 39.98 -8.17
N LYS A 35 20.29 39.13 -7.96
CA LYS A 35 20.96 38.45 -9.07
C LYS A 35 19.99 37.53 -9.83
N GLY A 36 19.78 37.81 -11.11
CA GLY A 36 18.92 37.02 -11.99
C GLY A 36 17.48 37.54 -12.06
N TYR A 37 17.10 38.57 -11.30
CA TYR A 37 15.80 39.20 -11.42
C TYR A 37 15.62 39.89 -12.80
N SER A 38 14.43 39.75 -13.35
CA SER A 38 13.96 40.50 -14.50
C SER A 38 12.46 40.76 -14.36
N ASN A 39 12.00 41.94 -14.68
CA ASN A 39 10.58 42.26 -14.73
C ASN A 39 9.82 41.57 -15.88
N THR A 40 10.50 40.79 -16.70
CA THR A 40 9.88 39.95 -17.73
C THR A 40 9.66 38.53 -17.22
N LEU A 41 10.05 38.22 -15.98
CA LEU A 41 9.79 36.91 -15.39
C LEU A 41 8.37 36.86 -14.83
N PRO A 42 7.61 35.78 -15.09
CA PRO A 42 6.26 35.63 -14.56
C PRO A 42 6.23 35.50 -13.02
N TYR A 43 7.30 34.94 -12.46
CA TYR A 43 7.45 34.69 -11.02
C TYR A 43 8.85 35.04 -10.53
N TRP A 44 8.95 35.44 -9.26
CA TRP A 44 10.22 35.67 -8.59
C TRP A 44 10.16 35.28 -7.13
N ILE A 45 11.22 34.66 -6.59
CA ILE A 45 11.37 34.46 -5.16
C ILE A 45 12.34 35.50 -4.63
N CYS A 46 11.84 36.40 -3.75
CA CYS A 46 12.65 37.41 -3.15
C CYS A 46 13.82 36.82 -2.37
N LEU A 47 15.05 37.14 -2.76
CA LEU A 47 16.26 36.61 -2.09
C LEU A 47 16.44 37.18 -0.68
N GLY A 48 15.70 38.22 -0.30
CA GLY A 48 15.75 38.82 1.04
C GLY A 48 14.88 38.09 2.06
N CYS A 49 13.69 37.63 1.69
CA CYS A 49 12.72 37.07 2.62
C CYS A 49 12.09 35.73 2.19
N GLY A 50 12.40 35.23 1.00
CA GLY A 50 11.84 33.99 0.46
C GLY A 50 10.40 34.11 -0.04
N GLU A 51 9.82 35.32 -0.11
CA GLU A 51 8.46 35.53 -0.59
C GLU A 51 8.37 35.30 -2.09
N MET A 52 7.32 34.59 -2.52
CA MET A 52 7.00 34.38 -3.93
C MET A 52 6.18 35.56 -4.45
N LEU A 53 6.60 36.13 -5.58
CA LEU A 53 5.99 37.27 -6.24
C LEU A 53 5.49 36.83 -7.61
N ILE A 54 4.31 37.29 -8.01
CA ILE A 54 3.74 37.10 -9.35
C ILE A 54 3.85 38.41 -10.12
N ASN A 55 4.20 38.34 -11.40
CA ASN A 55 4.14 39.45 -12.31
C ASN A 55 2.88 39.34 -13.20
N PRO A 56 1.80 40.09 -12.91
CA PRO A 56 0.55 39.98 -13.65
C PRO A 56 0.62 40.53 -15.09
N GLU A 57 1.71 41.23 -15.47
CA GLU A 57 1.90 41.71 -16.84
C GLU A 57 2.51 40.63 -17.77
N VAL A 58 3.03 39.55 -17.18
CA VAL A 58 3.60 38.44 -17.94
C VAL A 58 2.60 37.28 -17.89
N ASP A 59 1.94 37.07 -19.01
CA ASP A 59 0.94 36.04 -19.19
C ASP A 59 1.61 34.65 -19.08
N SER A 60 1.56 34.06 -17.87
CA SER A 60 2.00 32.69 -17.61
C SER A 60 1.16 32.16 -16.46
N ASP A 61 0.02 31.60 -16.82
CA ASP A 61 -0.94 31.05 -15.86
C ASP A 61 -0.45 29.75 -15.18
N VAL A 62 0.71 29.21 -15.57
CA VAL A 62 1.20 27.91 -15.13
C VAL A 62 2.53 28.01 -14.39
N ALA A 63 2.53 27.55 -13.13
CA ALA A 63 3.75 27.33 -12.37
C ALA A 63 4.22 25.89 -12.47
N TRP A 64 5.47 25.70 -12.87
CA TRP A 64 6.12 24.41 -13.02
C TRP A 64 7.07 24.15 -11.86
N PHE A 65 6.93 23.00 -11.20
CA PHE A 65 7.80 22.57 -10.12
C PHE A 65 8.52 21.29 -10.46
N CYS A 66 9.72 21.12 -9.91
CA CYS A 66 10.47 19.89 -10.08
C CYS A 66 9.85 18.74 -9.31
N ASP A 67 9.53 17.64 -9.97
CA ASP A 67 8.90 16.44 -9.37
C ASP A 67 9.75 15.80 -8.26
N LYS A 68 11.07 16.06 -8.25
CA LYS A 68 11.98 15.48 -7.27
C LYS A 68 12.25 16.36 -6.06
N CYS A 69 12.50 17.67 -6.27
CA CYS A 69 12.94 18.55 -5.18
C CYS A 69 11.99 19.72 -4.89
N GLY A 70 10.88 19.85 -5.64
CA GLY A 70 9.91 20.94 -5.48
C GLY A 70 10.41 22.32 -5.91
N ALA A 71 11.61 22.43 -6.49
CA ALA A 71 12.11 23.73 -6.98
C ALA A 71 11.27 24.22 -8.14
N MET A 72 10.94 25.55 -8.14
CA MET A 72 10.21 26.17 -9.23
C MET A 72 11.10 26.18 -10.51
N LEU A 73 10.56 25.65 -11.60
CA LEU A 73 11.28 25.55 -12.88
C LEU A 73 11.21 26.84 -13.66
N ASN A 74 10.09 27.59 -13.56
CA ASN A 74 9.85 28.84 -14.29
C ASN A 74 10.96 29.89 -14.09
N ILE A 75 11.58 29.90 -12.91
CA ILE A 75 12.68 30.86 -12.59
C ILE A 75 14.06 30.35 -12.96
N GLN A 76 14.17 29.13 -13.48
CA GLN A 76 15.49 28.59 -13.87
C GLN A 76 15.93 29.15 -15.21
N PRO A 77 17.23 29.55 -15.36
CA PRO A 77 17.72 30.18 -16.58
C PRO A 77 17.46 29.33 -17.82
N GLY A 78 16.72 29.86 -18.76
CA GLY A 78 16.42 29.22 -20.05
C GLY A 78 15.21 28.26 -20.00
N PHE A 79 14.49 28.18 -18.90
CA PHE A 79 13.26 27.39 -18.83
C PHE A 79 12.24 27.91 -19.87
N ARG A 80 11.55 26.96 -20.49
CA ARG A 80 10.42 27.22 -21.39
C ARG A 80 9.38 26.10 -21.20
N ASP A 81 8.13 26.48 -21.16
CA ASP A 81 6.98 25.56 -21.00
C ASP A 81 6.66 24.73 -22.26
N ASP A 82 7.12 25.20 -23.44
CA ASP A 82 6.99 24.48 -24.72
C ASP A 82 8.11 23.46 -25.00
N CYS A 83 9.02 23.24 -24.05
CA CYS A 83 10.22 22.41 -24.29
C CYS A 83 9.99 20.89 -24.19
N GLY A 84 8.81 20.46 -23.74
CA GLY A 84 8.43 19.06 -23.54
C GLY A 84 9.18 18.34 -22.42
N LYS A 85 10.43 18.75 -22.11
CA LYS A 85 11.23 18.23 -21.00
C LYS A 85 12.18 19.30 -20.48
N TRP A 86 12.39 19.32 -19.16
CA TRP A 86 13.32 20.23 -18.51
C TRP A 86 14.17 19.54 -17.44
N THR A 87 15.47 19.78 -17.47
CA THR A 87 16.37 19.29 -16.42
C THR A 87 16.46 20.33 -15.31
N CYS A 88 16.00 20.01 -14.11
CA CYS A 88 16.06 20.90 -12.96
C CYS A 88 17.50 21.31 -12.65
N ALA A 89 17.77 22.62 -12.61
CA ALA A 89 19.09 23.15 -12.30
C ALA A 89 19.54 22.87 -10.87
N GLU A 90 18.61 22.64 -9.94
CA GLU A 90 18.87 22.40 -8.51
C GLU A 90 19.28 20.95 -8.23
N CYS A 91 18.61 19.97 -8.82
CA CYS A 91 18.80 18.55 -8.48
C CYS A 91 19.14 17.62 -9.65
N GLY A 92 19.19 18.15 -10.89
CA GLY A 92 19.49 17.39 -12.09
C GLY A 92 18.41 16.43 -12.58
N PHE A 93 17.21 16.44 -11.95
CA PHE A 93 16.10 15.61 -12.37
C PHE A 93 15.48 16.12 -13.68
N VAL A 94 15.13 15.20 -14.59
CA VAL A 94 14.48 15.54 -15.86
C VAL A 94 12.96 15.48 -15.68
N ASN A 95 12.32 16.65 -15.72
CA ASN A 95 10.87 16.81 -15.62
C ASN A 95 10.24 16.74 -17.01
N LYS A 96 9.04 16.18 -17.12
CA LYS A 96 8.22 16.27 -18.32
C LYS A 96 7.42 17.60 -18.23
N ILE A 97 7.50 18.42 -19.23
CA ILE A 97 6.73 19.67 -19.36
C ILE A 97 5.63 19.40 -20.38
N ASP A 98 4.39 19.31 -19.93
CA ASP A 98 3.25 18.91 -20.76
C ASP A 98 1.98 19.65 -20.31
N GLU A 99 1.60 20.66 -21.05
CA GLU A 99 0.43 21.49 -20.76
C GLU A 99 -0.90 20.75 -20.86
N SER A 100 -0.92 19.54 -21.45
CA SER A 100 -2.14 18.72 -21.52
C SER A 100 -2.55 18.11 -20.16
N VAL A 101 -1.72 18.30 -19.13
CA VAL A 101 -1.93 17.75 -17.77
C VAL A 101 -1.96 18.91 -16.75
N LEU A 102 -2.64 20.01 -17.09
CA LEU A 102 -2.86 21.13 -16.17
C LEU A 102 -4.14 20.91 -15.37
N TYR A 103 -4.10 21.26 -14.11
CA TYR A 103 -5.26 21.23 -13.21
C TYR A 103 -5.71 22.66 -12.93
N GLU A 104 -7.03 22.89 -12.95
CA GLU A 104 -7.61 24.23 -12.70
C GLU A 104 -7.56 24.62 -11.21
N SER A 105 -7.40 23.62 -10.33
CA SER A 105 -7.32 23.83 -8.88
C SER A 105 -6.48 22.77 -8.17
N GLU A 106 -6.05 23.06 -6.93
CA GLU A 106 -5.38 22.09 -6.06
C GLU A 106 -6.29 20.91 -5.71
N ASP A 107 -7.58 21.17 -5.51
CA ASP A 107 -8.57 20.14 -5.21
C ASP A 107 -8.67 19.13 -6.35
N GLU A 108 -8.71 19.58 -7.61
CA GLU A 108 -8.73 18.73 -8.79
C GLU A 108 -7.45 17.89 -8.90
N TYR A 109 -6.28 18.51 -8.62
CA TYR A 109 -5.02 17.79 -8.58
C TYR A 109 -5.02 16.71 -7.51
N GLU A 110 -5.47 17.03 -6.28
CA GLU A 110 -5.54 16.06 -5.19
C GLU A 110 -6.53 14.94 -5.48
N GLU A 111 -7.68 15.24 -6.11
CA GLU A 111 -8.65 14.24 -6.53
C GLU A 111 -8.06 13.29 -7.58
N ASP A 112 -7.35 13.82 -8.58
CA ASP A 112 -6.65 13.02 -9.57
C ASP A 112 -5.53 12.16 -8.95
N GLN A 113 -4.78 12.72 -7.95
CA GLN A 113 -3.76 11.94 -7.23
C GLN A 113 -4.37 10.79 -6.41
N ARG A 114 -5.60 10.96 -5.91
CA ARG A 114 -6.34 9.93 -5.16
C ARG A 114 -7.00 8.91 -6.08
N ASN A 115 -7.12 9.20 -7.36
CA ASN A 115 -7.73 8.29 -8.32
C ASN A 115 -6.84 7.03 -8.52
N PRO A 116 -7.27 5.84 -8.09
CA PRO A 116 -6.47 4.62 -8.19
C PRO A 116 -6.28 4.15 -9.65
N TYR A 117 -7.08 4.65 -10.57
CA TYR A 117 -7.05 4.31 -12.00
C TYR A 117 -6.17 5.25 -12.81
N ARG A 118 -5.59 6.26 -12.18
CA ARG A 118 -4.71 7.22 -12.82
C ARG A 118 -3.51 6.53 -13.46
N GLY A 119 -3.22 6.88 -14.73
CA GLY A 119 -2.05 6.39 -15.45
C GLY A 119 -2.13 4.93 -15.91
N LEU A 120 -3.30 4.31 -15.85
CA LEU A 120 -3.55 3.06 -16.56
C LEU A 120 -3.36 3.28 -18.07
N SER A 121 -2.86 2.25 -18.77
CA SER A 121 -2.90 2.22 -20.22
C SER A 121 -4.36 2.11 -20.72
N ASP A 122 -4.61 2.54 -21.96
CA ASP A 122 -5.94 2.40 -22.57
C ASP A 122 -6.36 0.92 -22.65
N GLU A 123 -5.42 0.01 -22.84
CA GLU A 123 -5.63 -1.44 -22.88
C GLU A 123 -6.04 -1.96 -21.50
N ASP A 124 -5.29 -1.60 -20.44
CA ASP A 124 -5.62 -1.99 -19.05
C ASP A 124 -6.97 -1.41 -18.61
N ALA A 125 -7.24 -0.15 -18.95
CA ALA A 125 -8.50 0.50 -18.64
C ALA A 125 -9.68 -0.19 -19.35
N LEU A 126 -9.50 -0.60 -20.61
CA LEU A 126 -10.50 -1.35 -21.35
C LEU A 126 -10.74 -2.73 -20.73
N GLU A 127 -9.70 -3.50 -20.43
CA GLU A 127 -9.83 -4.81 -19.76
C GLU A 127 -10.54 -4.68 -18.42
N LEU A 128 -10.12 -3.69 -17.60
CA LEU A 128 -10.72 -3.45 -16.30
C LEU A 128 -12.22 -3.06 -16.39
N SER A 129 -12.64 -2.41 -17.49
CA SER A 129 -14.04 -2.02 -17.72
C SER A 129 -15.00 -3.21 -17.86
N PHE A 130 -14.49 -4.42 -18.10
CA PHE A 130 -15.31 -5.64 -18.09
C PHE A 130 -15.69 -6.10 -16.67
N TYR A 131 -15.06 -5.59 -15.62
CA TYR A 131 -15.35 -5.90 -14.24
C TYR A 131 -16.27 -4.82 -13.65
N GLU A 132 -17.55 -5.13 -13.50
CA GLU A 132 -18.59 -4.24 -12.99
C GLU A 132 -18.65 -4.34 -11.47
N ASP A 133 -18.56 -3.20 -10.78
CA ASP A 133 -18.63 -3.13 -9.32
C ASP A 133 -20.02 -3.52 -8.83
N VAL A 134 -20.08 -4.48 -7.92
CA VAL A 134 -21.34 -5.01 -7.35
C VAL A 134 -21.53 -4.50 -5.93
N ALA A 135 -20.52 -4.66 -5.09
CA ALA A 135 -20.58 -4.24 -3.68
C ALA A 135 -19.18 -3.98 -3.13
N VAL A 136 -19.02 -2.99 -2.28
CA VAL A 136 -17.83 -2.80 -1.46
C VAL A 136 -17.90 -3.79 -0.30
N MET A 137 -16.80 -4.49 -0.02
CA MET A 137 -16.75 -5.44 1.09
C MET A 137 -16.78 -4.69 2.43
N GLU A 138 -17.54 -5.20 3.38
CA GLU A 138 -17.65 -4.61 4.72
C GLU A 138 -16.26 -4.43 5.34
N ASP A 139 -16.04 -3.28 5.98
CA ASP A 139 -14.80 -2.87 6.65
C ASP A 139 -13.54 -2.75 5.74
N LYS A 140 -13.69 -2.84 4.40
CA LYS A 140 -12.56 -2.76 3.45
C LYS A 140 -12.93 -1.92 2.22
N GLU A 141 -12.92 -0.60 2.33
CA GLU A 141 -13.28 0.33 1.22
C GLU A 141 -12.48 0.08 -0.08
N ASN A 142 -11.29 -0.50 0.04
CA ASN A 142 -10.40 -0.81 -1.08
C ASN A 142 -10.58 -2.23 -1.65
N VAL A 143 -11.61 -2.98 -1.20
CA VAL A 143 -11.92 -4.34 -1.66
C VAL A 143 -13.36 -4.37 -2.17
N VAL A 144 -13.53 -4.67 -3.45
CA VAL A 144 -14.82 -4.60 -4.14
C VAL A 144 -15.13 -5.94 -4.77
N LEU A 145 -16.35 -6.45 -4.51
CA LEU A 145 -16.90 -7.56 -5.26
C LEU A 145 -17.27 -7.05 -6.67
N VAL A 146 -16.74 -7.68 -7.69
CA VAL A 146 -16.99 -7.33 -9.09
C VAL A 146 -17.56 -8.52 -9.86
N ARG A 147 -18.30 -8.22 -10.92
CA ARG A 147 -18.83 -9.22 -11.83
C ARG A 147 -18.28 -8.99 -13.23
N HIS A 148 -17.70 -10.02 -13.82
CA HIS A 148 -17.23 -9.93 -15.21
C HIS A 148 -18.42 -9.94 -16.18
N ARG A 149 -18.54 -8.93 -17.03
CA ARG A 149 -19.71 -8.67 -17.89
C ARG A 149 -20.00 -9.79 -18.89
N GLU A 150 -18.96 -10.40 -19.44
CA GLU A 150 -19.13 -11.44 -20.47
C GLU A 150 -19.39 -12.83 -19.86
N THR A 151 -18.65 -13.19 -18.81
CA THR A 151 -18.74 -14.53 -18.21
C THR A 151 -19.80 -14.63 -17.13
N GLY A 152 -20.17 -13.48 -16.52
CA GLY A 152 -21.06 -13.44 -15.37
C GLY A 152 -20.42 -13.92 -14.05
N CYS A 153 -19.17 -14.33 -14.07
CA CYS A 153 -18.43 -14.77 -12.88
C CYS A 153 -18.11 -13.61 -11.94
N TYR A 154 -18.05 -13.92 -10.65
CA TYR A 154 -17.67 -12.97 -9.61
C TYR A 154 -16.20 -13.05 -9.29
N PHE A 155 -15.61 -11.90 -8.96
CA PHE A 155 -14.20 -11.72 -8.60
C PHE A 155 -14.09 -10.69 -7.49
N ILE A 156 -12.90 -10.60 -6.87
CA ILE A 156 -12.53 -9.55 -5.93
C ILE A 156 -11.56 -8.60 -6.63
N LYS A 157 -11.91 -7.32 -6.68
CA LYS A 157 -11.03 -6.23 -7.10
C LYS A 157 -10.45 -5.55 -5.86
N LYS A 158 -9.13 -5.52 -5.76
CA LYS A 158 -8.39 -4.83 -4.69
C LYS A 158 -7.69 -3.60 -5.24
N LEU A 159 -7.80 -2.49 -4.53
CA LEU A 159 -7.10 -1.24 -4.82
C LEU A 159 -5.99 -1.04 -3.77
N LEU A 160 -4.74 -1.32 -4.12
CA LEU A 160 -3.63 -1.38 -3.18
C LEU A 160 -2.72 -0.16 -3.34
N THR A 161 -2.51 0.59 -2.27
CA THR A 161 -1.51 1.68 -2.19
C THR A 161 -0.20 1.21 -1.56
N VAL A 162 -0.26 0.14 -0.78
CA VAL A 162 0.92 -0.54 -0.21
C VAL A 162 0.92 -1.96 -0.75
N TYR A 163 1.96 -2.34 -1.46
CA TYR A 163 2.03 -3.65 -2.11
C TYR A 163 3.47 -4.05 -2.48
N ASN A 164 3.67 -5.33 -2.70
CA ASN A 164 4.85 -5.87 -3.35
C ASN A 164 4.45 -6.50 -4.70
N LYS A 165 4.51 -5.70 -5.78
CA LYS A 165 4.11 -6.12 -7.13
C LYS A 165 4.75 -7.44 -7.56
N SER A 166 6.03 -7.65 -7.22
CA SER A 166 6.76 -8.85 -7.64
C SER A 166 6.24 -10.13 -6.97
N VAL A 167 5.67 -10.03 -5.75
CA VAL A 167 4.98 -11.15 -5.10
C VAL A 167 3.69 -11.48 -5.86
N TYR A 168 2.87 -10.48 -6.19
CA TYR A 168 1.63 -10.68 -6.95
C TYR A 168 1.88 -11.30 -8.32
N ILE A 169 2.88 -10.81 -9.08
CA ILE A 169 3.25 -11.38 -10.38
C ILE A 169 3.67 -12.84 -10.23
N TYR A 170 4.50 -13.15 -9.22
CA TYR A 170 4.96 -14.50 -8.99
C TYR A 170 3.81 -15.46 -8.69
N LEU A 171 2.87 -15.05 -7.82
CA LEU A 171 1.72 -15.87 -7.43
C LEU A 171 0.69 -15.99 -8.56
N LYS A 172 0.56 -14.98 -9.45
CA LYS A 172 -0.26 -15.10 -10.67
C LYS A 172 0.26 -16.23 -11.57
N ASP A 173 1.58 -16.31 -11.74
CA ASP A 173 2.20 -17.33 -12.60
C ASP A 173 2.27 -18.71 -11.93
N ARG A 174 2.24 -18.75 -10.61
CA ARG A 174 2.37 -19.96 -9.78
C ARG A 174 1.36 -19.92 -8.63
N PRO A 175 0.09 -20.21 -8.91
CA PRO A 175 -0.95 -20.25 -7.88
C PRO A 175 -0.62 -21.25 -6.78
N ILE A 176 -0.87 -20.86 -5.54
CA ILE A 176 -0.73 -21.71 -4.36
C ILE A 176 -2.12 -22.29 -4.04
N ALA A 177 -2.17 -23.59 -3.74
CA ALA A 177 -3.42 -24.24 -3.35
C ALA A 177 -4.02 -23.58 -2.09
N HIS A 178 -5.35 -23.46 -2.04
CA HIS A 178 -6.06 -22.83 -0.93
C HIS A 178 -5.73 -21.32 -0.74
N MET A 179 -5.34 -20.65 -1.81
CA MET A 179 -5.31 -19.21 -1.96
C MET A 179 -6.12 -18.79 -3.19
N PRO A 180 -6.76 -17.61 -3.20
CA PRO A 180 -7.42 -17.13 -4.42
C PRO A 180 -6.43 -16.99 -5.56
N GLY A 181 -6.79 -17.48 -6.74
CA GLY A 181 -6.01 -17.27 -7.96
C GLY A 181 -6.01 -15.79 -8.35
N ILE A 182 -4.85 -15.26 -8.75
CA ILE A 182 -4.72 -13.90 -9.26
C ILE A 182 -5.01 -13.92 -10.75
N VAL A 183 -6.10 -13.27 -11.16
CA VAL A 183 -6.58 -13.25 -12.55
C VAL A 183 -5.88 -12.15 -13.35
N ALA A 184 -5.84 -10.93 -12.81
CA ALA A 184 -5.24 -9.79 -13.48
C ALA A 184 -4.55 -8.85 -12.49
N ILE A 185 -3.57 -8.10 -12.98
CA ILE A 185 -2.81 -7.11 -12.22
C ILE A 185 -2.61 -5.91 -13.13
N TYR A 186 -3.07 -4.73 -12.67
CA TYR A 186 -2.89 -3.46 -13.36
C TYR A 186 -2.16 -2.49 -12.44
N GLU A 187 -1.28 -1.67 -12.97
CA GLU A 187 -0.55 -0.66 -12.21
C GLU A 187 -0.87 0.72 -12.75
N GLY A 188 -1.52 1.53 -11.95
CA GLY A 188 -1.87 2.90 -12.26
C GLY A 188 -1.33 3.86 -11.21
N GLY A 189 -0.57 4.87 -11.64
CA GLY A 189 -0.07 5.91 -10.74
C GLY A 189 0.67 5.37 -9.51
N ASN A 190 0.05 5.50 -8.34
CA ASN A 190 0.58 5.03 -7.07
C ASN A 190 -0.14 3.78 -6.54
N SER A 191 -0.96 3.12 -7.36
CA SER A 191 -1.82 2.02 -6.94
C SER A 191 -1.60 0.76 -7.78
N LEU A 192 -1.76 -0.39 -7.14
CA LEU A 192 -1.88 -1.68 -7.82
C LEU A 192 -3.33 -2.14 -7.74
N ILE A 193 -3.92 -2.46 -8.89
CA ILE A 193 -5.25 -3.03 -8.99
C ILE A 193 -5.08 -4.52 -9.23
N VAL A 194 -5.62 -5.33 -8.35
CA VAL A 194 -5.53 -6.80 -8.44
C VAL A 194 -6.92 -7.37 -8.55
N ILE A 195 -7.15 -8.23 -9.55
CA ILE A 195 -8.36 -9.04 -9.68
C ILE A 195 -8.02 -10.46 -9.22
N GLU A 196 -8.72 -10.91 -8.19
CA GLU A 196 -8.57 -12.25 -7.61
C GLU A 196 -9.87 -13.07 -7.77
N GLU A 197 -9.77 -14.37 -7.76
CA GLU A 197 -10.92 -15.26 -7.69
C GLU A 197 -11.75 -14.95 -6.43
N PHE A 198 -13.07 -14.95 -6.60
CA PHE A 198 -13.99 -14.87 -5.46
C PHE A 198 -14.07 -16.23 -4.77
N VAL A 199 -13.81 -16.27 -3.47
CA VAL A 199 -13.98 -17.46 -2.65
C VAL A 199 -15.28 -17.34 -1.86
N ASP A 200 -16.23 -18.21 -2.13
CA ASP A 200 -17.53 -18.24 -1.44
C ASP A 200 -17.41 -18.96 -0.10
N GLY A 201 -17.78 -18.29 0.98
CA GLY A 201 -17.68 -18.83 2.34
C GLY A 201 -17.77 -17.72 3.39
N ARG A 202 -17.51 -18.11 4.64
CA ARG A 202 -17.45 -17.17 5.78
C ARG A 202 -16.02 -16.99 6.24
N THR A 203 -15.64 -15.76 6.55
CA THR A 203 -14.37 -15.51 7.21
C THR A 203 -14.37 -16.10 8.62
N VAL A 204 -13.21 -16.45 9.14
CA VAL A 204 -13.07 -16.88 10.55
C VAL A 204 -13.51 -15.75 11.50
N ALA A 205 -13.40 -14.48 11.09
CA ALA A 205 -13.92 -13.34 11.86
C ALA A 205 -15.44 -13.40 11.98
N GLU A 206 -16.17 -13.62 10.89
CA GLU A 206 -17.63 -13.79 10.88
C GLU A 206 -18.09 -15.05 11.64
N LEU A 207 -17.29 -16.12 11.61
CA LEU A 207 -17.58 -17.32 12.44
C LEU A 207 -17.46 -17.00 13.93
N LEU A 208 -16.49 -16.17 14.32
CA LEU A 208 -16.29 -15.76 15.72
C LEU A 208 -17.37 -14.82 16.27
N GLU A 209 -18.16 -14.18 15.41
CA GLU A 209 -19.35 -13.42 15.83
C GLU A 209 -20.42 -14.34 16.48
N ASP A 210 -20.49 -15.58 16.02
CA ASP A 210 -21.38 -16.61 16.60
C ASP A 210 -20.83 -17.19 17.93
N GLY A 211 -19.58 -16.86 18.28
CA GLY A 211 -18.87 -17.32 19.46
C GLY A 211 -17.57 -18.07 19.16
N PRO A 212 -16.90 -18.60 20.19
CA PRO A 212 -15.70 -19.42 19.99
C PRO A 212 -15.98 -20.64 19.12
N ILE A 213 -14.98 -20.98 18.29
CA ILE A 213 -15.02 -22.14 17.39
C ILE A 213 -14.70 -23.40 18.19
N GLU A 214 -15.34 -24.51 17.86
CA GLU A 214 -15.09 -25.81 18.48
C GLU A 214 -13.61 -26.20 18.31
N GLU A 215 -13.03 -26.84 19.35
CA GLU A 215 -11.57 -27.12 19.41
C GLU A 215 -11.05 -27.87 18.18
N GLY A 216 -11.76 -28.93 17.75
CA GLY A 216 -11.37 -29.72 16.59
C GLY A 216 -11.37 -28.92 15.28
N ASP A 217 -12.42 -28.10 15.08
CA ASP A 217 -12.52 -27.23 13.90
C ASP A 217 -11.44 -26.15 13.91
N ALA A 218 -11.18 -25.52 15.07
CA ALA A 218 -10.12 -24.51 15.21
C ALA A 218 -8.73 -25.09 14.92
N VAL A 219 -8.45 -26.31 15.40
CA VAL A 219 -7.21 -27.03 15.12
C VAL A 219 -7.10 -27.35 13.62
N LEU A 220 -8.19 -27.83 13.01
CA LEU A 220 -8.22 -28.13 11.57
C LEU A 220 -7.97 -26.87 10.73
N ILE A 221 -8.62 -25.75 11.04
CA ILE A 221 -8.40 -24.46 10.37
C ILE A 221 -6.92 -24.04 10.51
N ALA A 222 -6.39 -24.04 11.73
CA ALA A 222 -4.98 -23.70 11.96
C ALA A 222 -4.03 -24.60 11.18
N ARG A 223 -4.31 -25.92 11.15
CA ARG A 223 -3.51 -26.90 10.41
C ARG A 223 -3.52 -26.65 8.89
N ARG A 224 -4.68 -26.28 8.33
CA ARG A 224 -4.81 -25.94 6.89
C ARG A 224 -4.06 -24.66 6.56
N VAL A 225 -4.21 -23.60 7.39
CA VAL A 225 -3.44 -22.35 7.24
C VAL A 225 -1.94 -22.60 7.28
N CYS A 226 -1.46 -23.44 8.22
CA CYS A 226 -0.04 -23.83 8.26
C CYS A 226 0.42 -24.52 6.97
N GLY A 227 -0.44 -25.32 6.35
CA GLY A 227 -0.13 -25.96 5.07
C GLY A 227 0.14 -24.95 3.96
N VAL A 228 -0.73 -23.93 3.83
CA VAL A 228 -0.56 -22.83 2.86
C VAL A 228 0.71 -22.04 3.15
N LEU A 229 0.94 -21.69 4.41
CA LEU A 229 2.16 -20.96 4.82
C LEU A 229 3.42 -21.77 4.51
N HIS A 230 3.41 -23.09 4.77
CA HIS A 230 4.52 -23.97 4.45
C HIS A 230 4.85 -23.96 2.95
N GLU A 231 3.84 -23.97 2.06
CA GLU A 231 4.06 -23.84 0.63
C GLU A 231 4.73 -22.51 0.27
N LEU A 232 4.29 -21.38 0.87
CA LEU A 232 4.90 -20.08 0.66
C LEU A 232 6.34 -20.00 1.19
N HIS A 233 6.59 -20.59 2.36
CA HIS A 233 7.91 -20.55 3.02
C HIS A 233 8.94 -21.50 2.39
N THR A 234 8.50 -22.53 1.67
CA THR A 234 9.39 -23.50 0.99
C THR A 234 9.62 -23.20 -0.49
N LEU A 235 9.08 -22.09 -1.00
CA LEU A 235 9.40 -21.62 -2.35
C LEU A 235 10.91 -21.40 -2.51
N PRO A 236 11.47 -21.50 -3.74
CA PRO A 236 12.89 -21.23 -4.00
C PRO A 236 13.35 -19.86 -3.49
N ARG A 237 12.45 -18.88 -3.47
CA ARG A 237 12.55 -17.62 -2.74
C ARG A 237 11.32 -17.54 -1.84
N PRO A 238 11.48 -17.70 -0.52
CA PRO A 238 10.34 -17.75 0.39
C PRO A 238 9.55 -16.46 0.42
N ILE A 239 8.22 -16.57 0.55
CA ILE A 239 7.31 -15.43 0.76
C ILE A 239 6.80 -15.51 2.20
N ILE A 240 6.90 -14.41 2.94
CA ILE A 240 6.37 -14.28 4.30
C ILE A 240 5.05 -13.50 4.20
N HIS A 241 3.96 -14.04 4.74
CA HIS A 241 2.61 -13.51 4.61
C HIS A 241 2.38 -12.23 5.45
N ARG A 242 2.77 -12.25 6.73
CA ARG A 242 2.81 -11.13 7.67
C ARG A 242 1.47 -10.59 8.18
N ASP A 243 0.34 -11.09 7.69
CA ASP A 243 -1.00 -10.65 8.12
C ASP A 243 -1.99 -11.82 8.28
N VAL A 244 -1.55 -12.89 8.93
CA VAL A 244 -2.44 -14.02 9.29
C VAL A 244 -3.36 -13.61 10.42
N LYS A 245 -4.67 -13.55 10.14
CA LYS A 245 -5.72 -13.12 11.08
C LYS A 245 -7.09 -13.65 10.67
N PRO A 246 -8.12 -13.61 11.56
CA PRO A 246 -9.46 -14.11 11.24
C PRO A 246 -10.10 -13.53 9.99
N GLN A 247 -9.91 -12.24 9.70
CA GLN A 247 -10.46 -11.56 8.53
C GLN A 247 -9.84 -12.01 7.19
N ASN A 248 -8.68 -12.67 7.24
CA ASN A 248 -7.94 -13.12 6.06
C ASN A 248 -8.00 -14.65 5.86
N ILE A 249 -8.94 -15.33 6.52
CA ILE A 249 -9.13 -16.76 6.37
C ILE A 249 -10.62 -17.02 6.12
N ILE A 250 -10.94 -17.67 5.01
CA ILE A 250 -12.30 -18.09 4.66
C ILE A 250 -12.42 -19.59 4.85
N VAL A 251 -13.55 -20.01 5.43
CA VAL A 251 -14.03 -21.39 5.43
C VAL A 251 -15.19 -21.47 4.45
N THR A 252 -15.02 -22.25 3.39
CA THR A 252 -16.06 -22.44 2.36
C THR A 252 -17.20 -23.33 2.88
N HIS A 253 -18.30 -23.36 2.12
CA HIS A 253 -19.44 -24.23 2.45
C HIS A 253 -19.10 -25.72 2.40
N GLU A 254 -18.04 -26.11 1.66
CA GLU A 254 -17.51 -27.47 1.60
C GLU A 254 -16.51 -27.79 2.73
N GLY A 255 -16.21 -26.80 3.61
CA GLY A 255 -15.25 -26.93 4.70
C GLY A 255 -13.79 -26.75 4.29
N GLU A 256 -13.52 -26.29 3.07
CA GLU A 256 -12.16 -25.92 2.66
C GLU A 256 -11.75 -24.60 3.29
N VAL A 257 -10.47 -24.48 3.63
CA VAL A 257 -9.90 -23.29 4.27
C VAL A 257 -9.00 -22.57 3.28
N CYS A 258 -9.28 -21.30 3.01
CA CYS A 258 -8.50 -20.46 2.11
C CYS A 258 -7.85 -19.30 2.86
N LEU A 259 -6.57 -19.07 2.62
CA LEU A 259 -5.81 -17.93 3.14
C LEU A 259 -5.83 -16.81 2.11
N LEU A 260 -6.24 -15.62 2.56
CA LEU A 260 -6.40 -14.43 1.73
C LEU A 260 -5.29 -13.41 2.02
N ASP A 261 -5.17 -12.45 1.10
CA ASP A 261 -4.58 -11.13 1.33
C ASP A 261 -3.05 -11.08 1.47
N MET A 262 -2.39 -10.87 0.31
CA MET A 262 -0.94 -10.73 0.19
C MET A 262 -0.44 -9.27 0.21
N ASN A 263 -1.26 -8.30 0.66
CA ASN A 263 -0.95 -6.87 0.55
C ASN A 263 0.38 -6.49 1.21
N VAL A 264 0.66 -7.07 2.38
CA VAL A 264 1.87 -6.80 3.17
C VAL A 264 2.91 -7.91 3.09
N ALA A 265 2.68 -8.90 2.21
CA ALA A 265 3.60 -10.00 2.02
C ALA A 265 4.92 -9.53 1.41
N LYS A 266 5.99 -10.20 1.79
CA LYS A 266 7.32 -9.88 1.27
C LYS A 266 8.12 -11.13 0.95
N TRP A 267 9.10 -10.96 0.06
CA TRP A 267 10.16 -11.95 -0.09
C TRP A 267 11.01 -12.00 1.18
N TYR A 268 11.33 -13.21 1.62
CA TYR A 268 12.31 -13.37 2.69
C TYR A 268 13.70 -12.97 2.21
N ASP A 269 14.38 -12.16 3.01
CA ASP A 269 15.75 -11.74 2.80
C ASP A 269 16.55 -12.01 4.08
N PRO A 270 17.49 -12.99 4.06
CA PRO A 270 18.27 -13.32 5.24
C PRO A 270 19.23 -12.21 5.70
N ASP A 271 19.57 -11.29 4.80
CA ASP A 271 20.49 -10.17 5.10
C ASP A 271 19.73 -8.96 5.70
N GLN A 272 18.39 -8.96 5.65
CA GLN A 272 17.58 -7.92 6.25
C GLN A 272 17.51 -8.09 7.77
N THR A 273 17.92 -7.05 8.52
CA THR A 273 17.96 -7.06 9.98
C THR A 273 16.72 -6.48 10.66
N ASP A 274 15.91 -5.72 9.91
CA ASP A 274 14.66 -5.12 10.41
C ASP A 274 13.62 -4.97 9.30
N ASP A 275 12.36 -4.80 9.67
CA ASP A 275 11.31 -4.38 8.76
C ASP A 275 11.24 -2.86 8.73
N THR A 276 11.47 -2.24 7.58
CA THR A 276 11.55 -0.79 7.39
C THR A 276 10.24 -0.05 7.71
N GLN A 277 9.11 -0.75 7.70
CA GLN A 277 7.81 -0.24 8.13
C GLN A 277 6.99 -1.36 8.76
N TYR A 278 6.30 -1.00 9.86
CA TYR A 278 5.26 -1.86 10.41
C TYR A 278 4.10 -1.95 9.41
N MET A 279 3.82 -3.18 8.99
CA MET A 279 2.67 -3.50 8.16
C MET A 279 2.01 -4.76 8.71
N GLY A 280 0.71 -4.70 8.94
CA GLY A 280 -0.07 -5.81 9.47
C GLY A 280 -0.99 -5.40 10.61
N THR A 281 -1.72 -6.36 11.18
CA THR A 281 -2.65 -6.13 12.27
C THR A 281 -1.93 -6.30 13.62
N MET A 282 -1.78 -5.23 14.37
CA MET A 282 -0.95 -5.13 15.58
C MET A 282 -1.15 -6.29 16.59
N PHE A 283 -2.37 -6.78 16.74
CA PHE A 283 -2.68 -7.81 17.75
C PHE A 283 -2.23 -9.23 17.37
N TYR A 284 -2.02 -9.51 16.08
CA TYR A 284 -1.55 -10.81 15.58
C TYR A 284 -0.07 -10.76 15.15
N ALA A 285 0.49 -9.57 15.02
CA ALA A 285 1.86 -9.37 14.56
C ALA A 285 2.88 -9.87 15.59
N ALA A 286 3.91 -10.54 15.10
CA ALA A 286 5.02 -10.98 15.92
C ALA A 286 5.86 -9.78 16.41
N PRO A 287 6.56 -9.91 17.58
CA PRO A 287 7.36 -8.82 18.15
C PRO A 287 8.34 -8.19 17.16
N GLU A 288 9.01 -8.98 16.35
CA GLU A 288 9.93 -8.52 15.31
C GLU A 288 9.27 -7.68 14.22
N GLN A 289 7.99 -7.91 13.92
CA GLN A 289 7.23 -7.11 12.97
C GLN A 289 6.92 -5.69 13.47
N VAL A 290 6.78 -5.52 14.79
CA VAL A 290 6.44 -4.25 15.43
C VAL A 290 7.65 -3.52 16.01
N GLY A 291 8.87 -3.94 15.63
CA GLY A 291 10.11 -3.27 16.03
C GLY A 291 10.64 -3.67 17.43
N TYR A 292 10.10 -4.73 18.03
CA TYR A 292 10.59 -5.29 19.28
C TYR A 292 11.58 -6.48 19.09
N GLY A 293 12.30 -6.50 17.98
CA GLY A 293 13.25 -7.56 17.66
C GLY A 293 14.49 -7.03 16.95
N PHE A 294 15.52 -7.88 16.87
CA PHE A 294 16.77 -7.61 16.14
C PHE A 294 16.78 -8.29 14.76
N THR A 295 15.66 -8.87 14.34
CA THR A 295 15.53 -9.62 13.09
C THR A 295 14.30 -9.16 12.33
N ALA A 296 14.38 -9.20 11.00
CA ALA A 296 13.22 -8.98 10.14
C ALA A 296 12.23 -10.16 10.19
N SER A 297 11.01 -9.93 9.70
CA SER A 297 9.98 -10.98 9.58
C SER A 297 10.48 -12.19 8.79
N SER A 298 10.15 -13.36 9.28
CA SER A 298 10.49 -14.67 8.71
C SER A 298 9.27 -15.60 8.80
N ALA A 299 9.40 -16.84 8.34
CA ALA A 299 8.39 -17.91 8.53
C ALA A 299 7.92 -18.01 10.00
N LYS A 300 8.82 -17.76 10.95
CA LYS A 300 8.48 -17.78 12.38
C LYS A 300 7.55 -16.65 12.81
N SER A 301 7.46 -15.56 12.05
CA SER A 301 6.50 -14.49 12.29
C SER A 301 5.07 -14.94 11.95
N ASP A 302 4.89 -15.67 10.86
CA ASP A 302 3.61 -16.25 10.50
C ASP A 302 3.19 -17.36 11.48
N VAL A 303 4.14 -18.18 11.96
CA VAL A 303 3.90 -19.16 13.05
C VAL A 303 3.39 -18.49 14.32
N TYR A 304 3.94 -17.33 14.69
CA TYR A 304 3.44 -16.55 15.84
C TYR A 304 1.97 -16.16 15.61
N ALA A 305 1.65 -15.63 14.44
CA ALA A 305 0.29 -15.22 14.11
C ALA A 305 -0.70 -16.40 14.13
N VAL A 306 -0.30 -17.60 13.65
CA VAL A 306 -1.12 -18.81 13.75
C VAL A 306 -1.37 -19.21 15.21
N GLY A 307 -0.38 -19.08 16.10
CA GLY A 307 -0.58 -19.33 17.53
C GLY A 307 -1.59 -18.37 18.16
N MET A 308 -1.50 -17.07 17.84
CA MET A 308 -2.47 -16.06 18.28
C MET A 308 -3.87 -16.38 17.74
N LEU A 309 -3.97 -16.71 16.46
CA LEU A 309 -5.21 -17.09 15.78
C LEU A 309 -5.87 -18.31 16.46
N LEU A 310 -5.11 -19.38 16.69
CA LEU A 310 -5.62 -20.61 17.31
C LEU A 310 -6.22 -20.32 18.69
N ASN A 311 -5.53 -19.53 19.51
CA ASN A 311 -6.08 -19.13 20.81
C ASN A 311 -7.39 -18.34 20.68
N VAL A 312 -7.43 -17.38 19.74
CA VAL A 312 -8.62 -16.54 19.52
C VAL A 312 -9.79 -17.39 19.01
N MET A 313 -9.55 -18.32 18.09
CA MET A 313 -10.59 -19.21 17.59
C MET A 313 -11.24 -20.02 18.72
N VAL A 314 -10.44 -20.61 19.62
CA VAL A 314 -10.93 -21.47 20.70
C VAL A 314 -11.57 -20.70 21.85
N THR A 315 -11.10 -19.49 22.15
CA THR A 315 -11.53 -18.75 23.37
C THR A 315 -12.35 -17.50 23.06
N GLY A 316 -12.34 -17.00 21.83
CA GLY A 316 -12.86 -15.68 21.46
C GLY A 316 -12.00 -14.52 21.98
N LYS A 317 -10.83 -14.79 22.59
CA LYS A 317 -9.99 -13.79 23.27
C LYS A 317 -8.51 -13.98 22.99
N PHE A 318 -7.73 -12.92 23.17
CA PHE A 318 -6.29 -13.00 23.08
C PHE A 318 -5.67 -13.75 24.27
N PRO A 319 -4.47 -14.38 24.12
CA PRO A 319 -3.79 -15.16 25.16
C PRO A 319 -3.58 -14.44 26.49
N LYS A 320 -3.48 -13.10 26.45
CA LYS A 320 -3.34 -12.25 27.64
C LYS A 320 -4.61 -12.21 28.49
N GLU A 321 -5.77 -12.34 27.83
CA GLU A 321 -7.09 -12.29 28.50
C GLU A 321 -7.57 -13.69 28.90
N GLN A 322 -7.43 -14.64 27.98
CA GLN A 322 -7.83 -16.04 28.20
C GLN A 322 -6.93 -16.98 27.37
N ARG A 323 -6.43 -18.02 28.00
CA ARG A 323 -5.63 -19.06 27.37
C ARG A 323 -6.52 -20.21 26.93
N ALA A 324 -6.22 -20.78 25.77
CA ALA A 324 -6.85 -22.01 25.32
C ALA A 324 -6.60 -23.17 26.31
N PRO A 325 -7.48 -24.17 26.41
CA PRO A 325 -7.31 -25.28 27.36
C PRO A 325 -6.28 -26.31 26.89
N GLY A 326 -5.72 -27.04 27.87
CA GLY A 326 -4.97 -28.28 27.69
C GLY A 326 -3.83 -28.20 26.69
N ARG A 327 -3.73 -29.21 25.82
CA ARG A 327 -2.65 -29.36 24.84
C ARG A 327 -2.65 -28.22 23.77
N ILE A 328 -3.81 -27.61 23.51
CA ILE A 328 -3.87 -26.47 22.56
C ILE A 328 -3.03 -25.31 23.12
N TRP A 329 -3.12 -25.03 24.43
CA TRP A 329 -2.29 -23.99 25.03
C TRP A 329 -0.79 -24.28 24.92
N GLU A 330 -0.36 -25.53 25.09
CA GLU A 330 1.07 -25.90 24.95
C GLU A 330 1.61 -25.55 23.55
N ILE A 331 0.79 -25.78 22.51
CA ILE A 331 1.13 -25.40 21.13
C ILE A 331 1.15 -23.88 20.99
N VAL A 332 0.09 -23.20 21.42
CA VAL A 332 0.00 -21.73 21.35
C VAL A 332 1.19 -21.10 22.07
N GLU A 333 1.48 -21.52 23.31
CA GLU A 333 2.56 -20.95 24.10
C GLU A 333 3.92 -21.03 23.40
N ARG A 334 4.21 -22.12 22.68
CA ARG A 334 5.44 -22.24 21.91
C ARG A 334 5.41 -21.38 20.64
N CYS A 335 4.26 -21.27 19.96
CA CYS A 335 4.13 -20.38 18.78
C CYS A 335 4.41 -18.91 19.12
N ILE A 336 3.96 -18.44 20.29
CA ILE A 336 4.02 -17.04 20.68
C ILE A 336 5.26 -16.67 21.53
N ARG A 337 6.30 -17.48 21.51
CA ARG A 337 7.58 -17.14 22.17
C ARG A 337 8.15 -15.84 21.60
N LEU A 338 8.76 -15.04 22.49
CA LEU A 338 9.38 -13.77 22.07
C LEU A 338 10.54 -14.00 21.10
N SER A 339 11.40 -14.96 21.38
CA SER A 339 12.45 -15.38 20.46
C SER A 339 11.85 -16.22 19.33
N ALA A 340 12.04 -15.78 18.08
CA ALA A 340 11.58 -16.51 16.90
C ALA A 340 12.20 -17.91 16.79
N GLU A 341 13.44 -18.07 17.26
CA GLU A 341 14.18 -19.35 17.22
C GLU A 341 13.53 -20.43 18.10
N GLU A 342 12.86 -20.01 19.20
CA GLU A 342 12.18 -20.93 20.13
C GLU A 342 10.82 -21.42 19.62
N ARG A 343 10.26 -20.75 18.58
CA ARG A 343 8.98 -21.14 17.98
C ARG A 343 9.11 -22.40 17.15
N TYR A 344 7.98 -23.00 16.84
CA TYR A 344 7.92 -24.11 15.89
C TYR A 344 8.45 -23.70 14.50
N THR A 345 8.97 -24.67 13.74
CA THR A 345 8.95 -24.60 12.28
C THR A 345 7.54 -24.94 11.78
N ASP A 346 7.24 -24.64 10.52
CA ASP A 346 5.92 -25.02 9.93
C ASP A 346 5.66 -26.52 10.07
N GLU A 347 6.66 -27.36 9.74
CA GLU A 347 6.57 -28.82 9.82
C GLU A 347 6.34 -29.30 11.26
N GLU A 348 7.06 -28.74 12.23
CA GLU A 348 6.87 -29.05 13.64
C GLU A 348 5.47 -28.67 14.13
N LEU A 349 4.97 -27.47 13.70
CA LEU A 349 3.64 -27.00 14.08
C LEU A 349 2.55 -27.86 13.46
N MET A 350 2.66 -28.16 12.15
CA MET A 350 1.73 -29.06 11.47
C MET A 350 1.63 -30.40 12.17
N LYS A 351 2.78 -31.00 12.53
CA LYS A 351 2.81 -32.26 13.27
C LYS A 351 2.15 -32.17 14.64
N ALA A 352 2.41 -31.09 15.37
CA ALA A 352 1.80 -30.89 16.70
C ALA A 352 0.27 -30.73 16.62
N LEU A 353 -0.23 -30.06 15.55
CA LEU A 353 -1.66 -29.93 15.29
C LEU A 353 -2.28 -31.28 14.84
N ASP A 354 -1.58 -32.04 13.98
CA ASP A 354 -2.04 -33.39 13.53
C ASP A 354 -2.19 -34.37 14.71
N GLU A 355 -1.45 -34.19 15.82
CA GLU A 355 -1.60 -35.00 17.03
C GLU A 355 -2.85 -34.66 17.86
N LEU A 356 -3.55 -33.56 17.53
CA LEU A 356 -4.80 -33.14 18.19
C LEU A 356 -6.04 -33.50 17.36
N LEU A 357 -5.90 -33.76 16.06
CA LEU A 357 -6.95 -34.22 15.14
C LEU A 357 -7.11 -35.74 15.21
#